data_be9ef170ef6506afef7359baae00b944
#
_entry.id   be9ef170ef6506afef7359baae00b944
#
_cell.length_a   1.000
_cell.length_b   1.000
_cell.length_c   1.000
_cell.angle_alpha   90.00
_cell.angle_beta   90.00
_cell.angle_gamma   90.00
#
_symmetry.space_group_name_H-M   'P 1'
#
loop_
_entity.id
_entity.type
_entity.pdbx_description
1 polymer ?
#
loop_
_entity_poly.entity_id
_entity_poly.type
_entity_poly.pdbx_seq_one_letter_code
_entity_poly.pdbx_strand_id
1 'polypeptide(L)'
;MTDEEDIILSELSDEDLVEQMHDDLYDGLKEEIEEAVNILLERGWAPYDILTKALVEGMRIVGIDFRDGILFVPEVLMSAGAMKGGMAILRPLLIETGAPQLGKMVIGTVKGDIHDIGKNLVSMMMEGAGFDVVDLGINNPVETYLEALEEHKPDILGMSALLTTTMPYMKIVIDTMKEKGIRNDYIILVGGCLLYTSPSPR
;
A
#
# COMPACT_ATOMS: atom_id res chain seq x y z
N MET A 1 -30.81 -13.87 17.89
CA MET A 1 -29.51 -14.03 18.56
C MET A 1 -29.03 -15.37 18.06
N THR A 2 -28.27 -15.33 17.00
CA THR A 2 -27.49 -16.46 16.50
C THR A 2 -26.22 -16.44 17.36
N ASP A 3 -25.98 -17.53 18.11
CA ASP A 3 -24.69 -17.76 18.74
C ASP A 3 -23.65 -17.79 17.61
N GLU A 4 -22.90 -16.69 17.44
CA GLU A 4 -21.65 -16.73 16.69
C GLU A 4 -20.74 -17.61 17.55
N GLU A 5 -20.55 -18.86 17.12
CA GLU A 5 -19.53 -19.73 17.70
C GLU A 5 -18.20 -19.03 17.42
N ASP A 6 -17.49 -18.61 18.46
CA ASP A 6 -16.15 -18.02 18.35
C ASP A 6 -15.26 -19.00 17.58
N ILE A 7 -14.83 -18.60 16.38
CA ILE A 7 -13.95 -19.43 15.54
C ILE A 7 -12.59 -19.51 16.26
N ILE A 8 -12.17 -20.73 16.61
CA ILE A 8 -10.84 -20.96 17.18
C ILE A 8 -9.84 -21.15 16.04
N LEU A 9 -9.11 -20.11 15.69
CA LEU A 9 -8.17 -20.09 14.56
C LEU A 9 -7.15 -21.24 14.59
N SER A 10 -6.70 -21.64 15.79
CA SER A 10 -5.71 -22.71 15.95
C SER A 10 -6.26 -24.12 15.63
N GLU A 11 -7.57 -24.30 15.56
CA GLU A 11 -8.21 -25.58 15.25
C GLU A 11 -8.50 -25.74 13.73
N LEU A 12 -8.43 -24.64 12.97
CA LEU A 12 -8.64 -24.67 11.52
C LEU A 12 -7.50 -25.40 10.80
N SER A 13 -7.82 -26.04 9.67
CA SER A 13 -6.80 -26.52 8.74
C SER A 13 -6.04 -25.32 8.13
N ASP A 14 -4.88 -25.55 7.52
CA ASP A 14 -4.11 -24.46 6.89
C ASP A 14 -4.91 -23.76 5.78
N GLU A 15 -5.69 -24.53 4.99
CA GLU A 15 -6.51 -24.00 3.91
C GLU A 15 -7.66 -23.15 4.46
N ASP A 16 -8.37 -23.66 5.47
CA ASP A 16 -9.48 -22.94 6.11
C ASP A 16 -8.97 -21.69 6.86
N LEU A 17 -7.77 -21.76 7.48
CA LEU A 17 -7.17 -20.62 8.15
C LEU A 17 -6.80 -19.50 7.16
N VAL A 18 -6.27 -19.85 5.99
CA VAL A 18 -5.99 -18.85 4.94
C VAL A 18 -7.28 -18.22 4.41
N GLU A 19 -8.35 -19.02 4.22
CA GLU A 19 -9.65 -18.48 3.82
C GLU A 19 -10.23 -17.56 4.89
N GLN A 20 -10.16 -17.95 6.17
CA GLN A 20 -10.57 -17.10 7.28
C GLN A 20 -9.75 -15.79 7.34
N MET A 21 -8.45 -15.84 7.06
CA MET A 21 -7.63 -14.61 6.98
C MET A 21 -8.08 -13.66 5.87
N HIS A 22 -8.64 -14.17 4.77
CA HIS A 22 -9.22 -13.30 3.73
C HIS A 22 -10.45 -12.55 4.26
N ASP A 23 -11.32 -13.24 5.01
CA ASP A 23 -12.50 -12.64 5.62
C ASP A 23 -12.11 -11.66 6.73
N ASP A 24 -11.16 -12.02 7.59
CA ASP A 24 -10.64 -11.16 8.66
C ASP A 24 -9.97 -9.87 8.10
N LEU A 25 -9.25 -9.99 6.98
CA LEU A 25 -8.71 -8.82 6.28
C LEU A 25 -9.83 -7.94 5.71
N TYR A 26 -10.86 -8.56 5.13
CA TYR A 26 -12.00 -7.83 4.58
C TYR A 26 -12.74 -7.03 5.66
N ASP A 27 -12.91 -7.63 6.83
CA ASP A 27 -13.56 -7.00 7.99
C ASP A 27 -12.61 -6.08 8.79
N GLY A 28 -11.32 -6.10 8.48
CA GLY A 28 -10.30 -5.27 9.12
C GLY A 28 -9.91 -5.72 10.52
N LEU A 29 -10.04 -7.03 10.81
CA LEU A 29 -9.76 -7.65 12.10
C LEU A 29 -8.25 -7.87 12.27
N LYS A 30 -7.60 -6.86 12.83
CA LYS A 30 -6.14 -6.83 12.94
C LYS A 30 -5.58 -7.89 13.87
N GLU A 31 -6.22 -8.10 15.02
CA GLU A 31 -5.74 -9.00 16.07
C GLU A 31 -5.81 -10.45 15.60
N GLU A 32 -6.87 -10.81 14.89
CA GLU A 32 -7.09 -12.11 14.27
C GLU A 32 -6.05 -12.39 13.18
N ILE A 33 -5.74 -11.38 12.34
CA ILE A 33 -4.67 -11.49 11.32
C ILE A 33 -3.30 -11.69 11.98
N GLU A 34 -2.97 -10.97 13.04
CA GLU A 34 -1.71 -11.14 13.76
C GLU A 34 -1.61 -12.53 14.38
N GLU A 35 -2.70 -13.06 14.95
CA GLU A 35 -2.77 -14.41 15.50
C GLU A 35 -2.61 -15.47 14.40
N ALA A 36 -3.38 -15.37 13.31
CA ALA A 36 -3.33 -16.32 12.19
C ALA A 36 -1.95 -16.40 11.53
N VAL A 37 -1.27 -15.23 11.34
CA VAL A 37 0.10 -15.18 10.85
C VAL A 37 1.05 -15.95 11.75
N ASN A 38 0.95 -15.79 13.07
CA ASN A 38 1.79 -16.51 14.03
C ASN A 38 1.52 -18.02 13.99
N ILE A 39 0.25 -18.44 13.91
CA ILE A 39 -0.13 -19.85 13.79
C ILE A 39 0.49 -20.48 12.53
N LEU A 40 0.40 -19.82 11.37
CA LEU A 40 0.99 -20.33 10.13
C LEU A 40 2.52 -20.41 10.21
N LEU A 41 3.18 -19.43 10.86
CA LEU A 41 4.63 -19.48 11.09
C LEU A 41 5.02 -20.65 12.00
N GLU A 42 4.27 -20.90 13.08
CA GLU A 42 4.49 -22.05 14.00
C GLU A 42 4.29 -23.39 13.29
N ARG A 43 3.38 -23.46 12.32
CA ARG A 43 3.15 -24.63 11.46
C ARG A 43 4.21 -24.79 10.37
N GLY A 44 5.20 -23.87 10.28
CA GLY A 44 6.35 -23.95 9.37
C GLY A 44 6.11 -23.40 8.00
N TRP A 45 5.07 -22.58 7.79
CA TRP A 45 4.89 -21.87 6.53
C TRP A 45 6.01 -20.86 6.28
N ALA A 46 6.45 -20.75 5.05
CA ALA A 46 7.42 -19.71 4.68
C ALA A 46 6.77 -18.32 4.78
N PRO A 47 7.44 -17.31 5.35
CA PRO A 47 6.90 -15.95 5.46
C PRO A 47 6.40 -15.37 4.13
N TYR A 48 7.06 -15.70 3.02
CA TYR A 48 6.66 -15.28 1.68
C TYR A 48 5.36 -15.93 1.19
N ASP A 49 5.12 -17.19 1.55
CA ASP A 49 3.87 -17.87 1.21
C ASP A 49 2.68 -17.28 2.00
N ILE A 50 2.88 -16.97 3.28
CA ILE A 50 1.86 -16.28 4.09
C ILE A 50 1.56 -14.92 3.49
N LEU A 51 2.59 -14.14 3.15
CA LEU A 51 2.42 -12.85 2.52
C LEU A 51 1.59 -12.95 1.24
N THR A 52 1.94 -13.85 0.33
CA THR A 52 1.36 -13.88 -1.02
C THR A 52 -0.01 -14.56 -1.05
N LYS A 53 -0.18 -15.67 -0.34
CA LYS A 53 -1.40 -16.50 -0.42
C LYS A 53 -2.51 -16.03 0.54
N ALA A 54 -2.12 -15.53 1.73
CA ALA A 54 -3.09 -15.05 2.70
C ALA A 54 -3.28 -13.52 2.60
N LEU A 55 -2.24 -12.74 2.87
CA LEU A 55 -2.40 -11.31 3.03
C LEU A 55 -2.64 -10.56 1.71
N VAL A 56 -1.80 -10.78 0.69
CA VAL A 56 -1.92 -10.09 -0.61
C VAL A 56 -3.19 -10.51 -1.35
N GLU A 57 -3.54 -11.80 -1.32
CA GLU A 57 -4.75 -12.27 -1.97
C GLU A 57 -6.01 -11.74 -1.28
N GLY A 58 -6.06 -11.70 0.07
CA GLY A 58 -7.14 -11.05 0.81
C GLY A 58 -7.30 -9.57 0.44
N MET A 59 -6.20 -8.82 0.40
CA MET A 59 -6.22 -7.40 -0.03
C MET A 59 -6.61 -7.24 -1.52
N ARG A 60 -6.35 -8.24 -2.37
CA ARG A 60 -6.83 -8.23 -3.76
C ARG A 60 -8.35 -8.30 -3.83
N ILE A 61 -8.99 -9.09 -2.97
CA ILE A 61 -10.45 -9.18 -2.85
C ILE A 61 -11.00 -7.81 -2.43
N VAL A 62 -10.47 -7.24 -1.35
CA VAL A 62 -10.81 -5.87 -0.87
C VAL A 62 -10.68 -4.84 -2.01
N GLY A 63 -9.61 -4.90 -2.79
CA GLY A 63 -9.36 -3.98 -3.91
C GLY A 63 -10.37 -4.12 -5.05
N ILE A 64 -10.85 -5.32 -5.34
CA ILE A 64 -11.89 -5.57 -6.34
C ILE A 64 -13.20 -4.93 -5.91
N ASP A 65 -13.63 -5.19 -4.67
CA ASP A 65 -14.90 -4.69 -4.14
C ASP A 65 -14.88 -3.16 -3.93
N PHE A 66 -13.73 -2.60 -3.59
CA PHE A 66 -13.54 -1.16 -3.60
C PHE A 66 -13.67 -0.55 -5.00
N ARG A 67 -13.05 -1.15 -6.02
CA ARG A 67 -13.18 -0.72 -7.42
C ARG A 67 -14.61 -0.80 -7.90
N ASP A 68 -15.34 -1.82 -7.50
CA ASP A 68 -16.72 -2.08 -7.94
C ASP A 68 -17.75 -1.28 -7.11
N GLY A 69 -17.30 -0.51 -6.11
CA GLY A 69 -18.12 0.38 -5.29
C GLY A 69 -18.93 -0.35 -4.21
N ILE A 70 -18.54 -1.56 -3.86
CA ILE A 70 -19.10 -2.36 -2.76
C ILE A 70 -18.52 -1.87 -1.44
N LEU A 71 -17.18 -1.73 -1.36
CA LEU A 71 -16.49 -1.15 -0.23
C LEU A 71 -16.18 0.34 -0.45
N PHE A 72 -16.11 1.08 0.64
CA PHE A 72 -15.74 2.49 0.66
C PHE A 72 -14.41 2.71 1.36
N VAL A 73 -13.87 3.94 1.28
CA VAL A 73 -12.55 4.27 1.83
C VAL A 73 -12.35 3.87 3.30
N PRO A 74 -13.31 4.11 4.24
CA PRO A 74 -13.12 3.72 5.63
C PRO A 74 -12.90 2.22 5.83
N GLU A 75 -13.63 1.37 5.11
CA GLU A 75 -13.51 -0.09 5.17
C GLU A 75 -12.17 -0.57 4.64
N VAL A 76 -11.74 -0.03 3.49
CA VAL A 76 -10.42 -0.34 2.93
C VAL A 76 -9.27 0.07 3.86
N LEU A 77 -9.43 1.17 4.61
CA LEU A 77 -8.44 1.59 5.60
C LEU A 77 -8.37 0.65 6.80
N MET A 78 -9.49 0.07 7.22
CA MET A 78 -9.52 -0.96 8.26
C MET A 78 -8.78 -2.21 7.78
N SER A 79 -9.09 -2.69 6.58
CA SER A 79 -8.39 -3.81 5.94
C SER A 79 -6.87 -3.55 5.80
N ALA A 80 -6.49 -2.34 5.35
CA ALA A 80 -5.09 -1.94 5.26
C ALA A 80 -4.39 -1.90 6.64
N GLY A 81 -5.13 -1.54 7.69
CA GLY A 81 -4.68 -1.59 9.08
C GLY A 81 -4.39 -3.03 9.54
N ALA A 82 -5.28 -3.97 9.23
CA ALA A 82 -5.11 -5.39 9.52
C ALA A 82 -3.92 -5.98 8.74
N MET A 83 -3.83 -5.70 7.45
CA MET A 83 -2.67 -6.07 6.61
C MET A 83 -1.35 -5.57 7.20
N LYS A 84 -1.32 -4.32 7.67
CA LYS A 84 -0.11 -3.73 8.28
C LYS A 84 0.28 -4.45 9.58
N GLY A 85 -0.69 -4.96 10.35
CA GLY A 85 -0.45 -5.81 11.53
C GLY A 85 0.30 -7.09 11.15
N GLY A 86 -0.23 -7.86 10.22
CA GLY A 86 0.41 -9.08 9.70
C GLY A 86 1.79 -8.81 9.10
N MET A 87 1.93 -7.74 8.30
CA MET A 87 3.21 -7.33 7.72
C MET A 87 4.26 -6.95 8.77
N ALA A 88 3.88 -6.39 9.91
CA ALA A 88 4.83 -6.05 10.97
C ALA A 88 5.53 -7.30 11.54
N ILE A 89 4.83 -8.44 11.57
CA ILE A 89 5.39 -9.74 11.97
C ILE A 89 6.26 -10.33 10.85
N LEU A 90 5.79 -10.29 9.60
CA LEU A 90 6.47 -10.94 8.48
C LEU A 90 7.70 -10.18 7.98
N ARG A 91 7.72 -8.83 8.04
CA ARG A 91 8.79 -7.99 7.45
C ARG A 91 10.20 -8.36 7.91
N PRO A 92 10.51 -8.54 9.21
CA PRO A 92 11.85 -8.95 9.63
C PRO A 92 12.23 -10.33 9.07
N LEU A 93 11.30 -11.27 9.03
CA LEU A 93 11.54 -12.63 8.52
C LEU A 93 11.76 -12.64 7.00
N LEU A 94 11.03 -11.80 6.26
CA LEU A 94 11.21 -11.64 4.82
C LEU A 94 12.60 -11.06 4.48
N ILE A 95 13.09 -10.10 5.28
CA ILE A 95 14.43 -9.54 5.12
C ILE A 95 15.51 -10.61 5.36
N GLU A 96 15.35 -11.40 6.44
CA GLU A 96 16.31 -12.48 6.78
C GLU A 96 16.36 -13.57 5.70
N THR A 97 15.21 -13.90 5.11
CA THR A 97 15.12 -14.93 4.06
C THR A 97 15.51 -14.41 2.68
N GLY A 98 15.74 -13.09 2.50
CA GLY A 98 16.02 -12.48 1.19
C GLY A 98 14.84 -12.59 0.22
N ALA A 99 13.62 -12.71 0.73
CA ALA A 99 12.42 -12.79 -0.10
C ALA A 99 12.22 -11.53 -0.96
N PRO A 100 11.72 -11.66 -2.21
CA PRO A 100 11.46 -10.50 -3.04
C PRO A 100 10.39 -9.61 -2.39
N GLN A 101 10.66 -8.31 -2.32
CA GLN A 101 9.66 -7.31 -1.91
C GLN A 101 8.65 -7.11 -3.04
N LEU A 102 7.40 -6.78 -2.70
CA LEU A 102 6.35 -6.50 -3.70
C LEU A 102 6.68 -5.26 -4.53
N GLY A 103 7.34 -4.29 -3.92
CA GLY A 103 7.81 -3.05 -4.55
C GLY A 103 7.99 -1.94 -3.53
N LYS A 104 8.63 -0.86 -3.97
CA LYS A 104 8.86 0.34 -3.16
C LYS A 104 8.25 1.55 -3.83
N MET A 105 7.61 2.41 -3.04
CA MET A 105 7.04 3.67 -3.49
C MET A 105 7.66 4.83 -2.70
N VAL A 106 8.07 5.87 -3.41
CA VAL A 106 8.32 7.20 -2.84
C VAL A 106 7.14 8.08 -3.17
N ILE A 107 6.59 8.78 -2.21
CA ILE A 107 5.46 9.69 -2.42
C ILE A 107 5.66 11.01 -1.68
N GLY A 108 5.21 12.11 -2.27
CA GLY A 108 5.29 13.43 -1.64
C GLY A 108 4.32 14.43 -2.23
N THR A 109 4.00 15.48 -1.48
CA THR A 109 3.26 16.65 -1.99
C THR A 109 4.26 17.66 -2.56
N VAL A 110 3.97 18.15 -3.76
CA VAL A 110 4.88 19.02 -4.51
C VAL A 110 5.12 20.38 -3.83
N LYS A 111 6.18 21.07 -4.24
CA LYS A 111 6.55 22.40 -3.73
C LYS A 111 5.40 23.40 -3.85
N GLY A 112 5.20 24.15 -2.78
CA GLY A 112 4.16 25.16 -2.66
C GLY A 112 2.79 24.61 -2.28
N ASP A 113 2.67 23.32 -2.12
CA ASP A 113 1.43 22.66 -1.69
C ASP A 113 1.61 22.00 -0.31
N ILE A 114 0.60 22.15 0.55
CA ILE A 114 0.59 21.61 1.93
C ILE A 114 -0.52 20.60 2.16
N HIS A 115 -1.29 20.26 1.13
CA HIS A 115 -2.38 19.30 1.24
C HIS A 115 -1.82 17.88 1.22
N ASP A 116 -2.10 17.13 2.27
CA ASP A 116 -1.55 15.79 2.47
C ASP A 116 -2.59 14.70 2.77
N ILE A 117 -3.85 15.04 3.08
CA ILE A 117 -4.87 14.07 3.45
C ILE A 117 -5.01 12.97 2.39
N GLY A 118 -5.20 13.36 1.12
CA GLY A 118 -5.32 12.38 0.02
C GLY A 118 -4.03 11.60 -0.24
N LYS A 119 -2.86 12.26 -0.09
CA LYS A 119 -1.56 11.61 -0.20
C LYS A 119 -1.37 10.55 0.90
N ASN A 120 -1.67 10.90 2.15
CA ASN A 120 -1.57 9.99 3.29
C ASN A 120 -2.49 8.78 3.12
N LEU A 121 -3.69 9.00 2.58
CA LEU A 121 -4.63 7.93 2.25
C LEU A 121 -4.03 6.95 1.22
N VAL A 122 -3.47 7.46 0.13
CA VAL A 122 -2.79 6.63 -0.88
C VAL A 122 -1.59 5.90 -0.27
N SER A 123 -0.79 6.56 0.56
CA SER A 123 0.34 5.93 1.28
C SER A 123 -0.13 4.75 2.13
N MET A 124 -1.19 4.94 2.93
CA MET A 124 -1.75 3.88 3.79
C MET A 124 -2.30 2.71 2.96
N MET A 125 -2.98 2.99 1.85
CA MET A 125 -3.49 1.94 0.95
C MET A 125 -2.36 1.18 0.26
N MET A 126 -1.28 1.85 -0.15
CA MET A 126 -0.10 1.21 -0.74
C MET A 126 0.66 0.36 0.29
N GLU A 127 0.82 0.86 1.54
CA GLU A 127 1.35 0.06 2.65
C GLU A 127 0.47 -1.17 2.92
N GLY A 128 -0.86 -0.98 2.92
CA GLY A 128 -1.84 -2.05 3.06
C GLY A 128 -1.82 -3.05 1.90
N ALA A 129 -1.40 -2.65 0.71
CA ALA A 129 -1.16 -3.55 -0.42
C ALA A 129 0.22 -4.23 -0.37
N GLY A 130 1.02 -4.02 0.70
CA GLY A 130 2.31 -4.68 0.90
C GLY A 130 3.52 -3.96 0.30
N PHE A 131 3.37 -2.73 -0.19
CA PHE A 131 4.49 -1.93 -0.68
C PHE A 131 5.28 -1.31 0.49
N ASP A 132 6.57 -1.12 0.28
CA ASP A 132 7.42 -0.30 1.15
C ASP A 132 7.27 1.17 0.73
N VAL A 133 6.66 2.01 1.58
CA VAL A 133 6.33 3.40 1.24
C VAL A 133 7.23 4.38 2.00
N VAL A 134 7.91 5.23 1.25
CA VAL A 134 8.68 6.36 1.77
C VAL A 134 7.91 7.65 1.52
N ASP A 135 7.35 8.23 2.57
CA ASP A 135 6.61 9.49 2.51
C ASP A 135 7.54 10.68 2.75
N LEU A 136 7.67 11.53 1.74
CA LEU A 136 8.49 12.75 1.79
C LEU A 136 7.76 13.92 2.48
N GLY A 137 6.51 13.74 2.91
CA GLY A 137 5.70 14.82 3.47
C GLY A 137 5.22 15.82 2.43
N ILE A 138 5.22 17.11 2.82
CA ILE A 138 4.65 18.20 2.03
C ILE A 138 5.72 19.17 1.52
N ASN A 139 5.36 20.00 0.53
CA ASN A 139 6.18 21.11 0.02
C ASN A 139 7.56 20.67 -0.51
N ASN A 140 7.62 19.56 -1.23
CA ASN A 140 8.87 18.99 -1.72
C ASN A 140 9.33 19.65 -3.03
N PRO A 141 10.53 20.25 -3.06
CA PRO A 141 11.17 20.72 -4.29
C PRO A 141 11.67 19.52 -5.14
N VAL A 142 12.07 19.80 -6.40
CA VAL A 142 12.56 18.76 -7.33
C VAL A 142 13.73 17.97 -6.74
N GLU A 143 14.63 18.67 -6.08
CA GLU A 143 15.85 18.10 -5.50
C GLU A 143 15.51 17.00 -4.50
N THR A 144 14.53 17.21 -3.62
CA THR A 144 14.09 16.20 -2.64
C THR A 144 13.59 14.92 -3.31
N TYR A 145 12.83 15.06 -4.41
CA TYR A 145 12.39 13.89 -5.18
C TYR A 145 13.57 13.15 -5.80
N LEU A 146 14.53 13.88 -6.40
CA LEU A 146 15.69 13.26 -7.04
C LEU A 146 16.60 12.56 -6.04
N GLU A 147 16.84 13.18 -4.87
CA GLU A 147 17.61 12.58 -3.77
C GLU A 147 16.93 11.30 -3.27
N ALA A 148 15.61 11.33 -3.06
CA ALA A 148 14.87 10.17 -2.62
C ALA A 148 14.85 9.02 -3.67
N LEU A 149 14.79 9.35 -4.97
CA LEU A 149 14.89 8.36 -6.04
C LEU A 149 16.27 7.69 -6.07
N GLU A 150 17.34 8.44 -5.84
CA GLU A 150 18.70 7.92 -5.80
C GLU A 150 18.96 7.06 -4.55
N GLU A 151 18.48 7.52 -3.38
CA GLU A 151 18.67 6.85 -2.10
C GLU A 151 17.86 5.56 -1.98
N HIS A 152 16.56 5.64 -2.30
CA HIS A 152 15.63 4.54 -2.03
C HIS A 152 15.41 3.62 -3.23
N LYS A 153 15.75 4.06 -4.46
CA LYS A 153 15.58 3.31 -5.72
C LYS A 153 14.19 2.65 -5.83
N PRO A 154 13.10 3.44 -5.73
CA PRO A 154 11.75 2.90 -5.74
C PRO A 154 11.35 2.42 -7.13
N ASP A 155 10.29 1.60 -7.19
CA ASP A 155 9.61 1.26 -8.44
C ASP A 155 8.61 2.34 -8.86
N ILE A 156 8.03 3.03 -7.87
CA ILE A 156 6.94 4.00 -8.05
C ILE A 156 7.31 5.35 -7.44
N LEU A 157 7.11 6.42 -8.22
CA LEU A 157 7.11 7.79 -7.73
C LEU A 157 5.69 8.34 -7.69
N GLY A 158 5.19 8.65 -6.51
CA GLY A 158 3.92 9.33 -6.28
C GLY A 158 4.08 10.83 -6.08
N MET A 159 3.28 11.65 -6.76
CA MET A 159 3.23 13.08 -6.55
C MET A 159 1.81 13.55 -6.31
N SER A 160 1.61 14.36 -5.27
CA SER A 160 0.32 14.96 -4.91
C SER A 160 0.36 16.48 -5.06
N ALA A 161 -0.72 17.06 -5.60
CA ALA A 161 -0.98 18.48 -5.61
C ALA A 161 -2.49 18.73 -5.64
N LEU A 162 -3.02 19.59 -4.77
CA LEU A 162 -4.44 19.89 -4.73
C LEU A 162 -4.80 21.18 -5.47
N LEU A 163 -3.90 22.16 -5.52
CA LEU A 163 -4.16 23.46 -6.12
C LEU A 163 -3.80 23.47 -7.61
N THR A 164 -4.61 24.12 -8.42
CA THR A 164 -4.32 24.32 -9.85
C THR A 164 -3.02 25.10 -10.09
N THR A 165 -2.62 25.91 -9.10
CA THR A 165 -1.36 26.68 -9.10
C THR A 165 -0.13 25.83 -8.81
N THR A 166 -0.28 24.71 -8.06
CA THR A 166 0.81 23.81 -7.67
C THR A 166 0.94 22.60 -8.59
N MET A 167 -0.15 22.17 -9.25
CA MET A 167 -0.12 21.06 -10.22
C MET A 167 0.97 21.16 -11.30
N PRO A 168 1.26 22.35 -11.88
CA PRO A 168 2.33 22.46 -12.88
C PRO A 168 3.70 22.04 -12.37
N TYR A 169 3.91 22.01 -11.04
CA TYR A 169 5.17 21.57 -10.45
C TYR A 169 5.44 20.07 -10.66
N MET A 170 4.41 19.24 -10.75
CA MET A 170 4.56 17.83 -11.11
C MET A 170 5.25 17.67 -12.48
N LYS A 171 4.87 18.53 -13.44
CA LYS A 171 5.49 18.54 -14.76
C LYS A 171 6.97 18.93 -14.68
N ILE A 172 7.34 19.89 -13.82
CA ILE A 172 8.73 20.31 -13.63
C ILE A 172 9.57 19.13 -13.13
N VAL A 173 9.06 18.36 -12.15
CA VAL A 173 9.75 17.15 -11.64
C VAL A 173 9.95 16.15 -12.78
N ILE A 174 8.90 15.84 -13.53
CA ILE A 174 8.95 14.87 -14.65
C ILE A 174 9.90 15.33 -15.76
N ASP A 175 9.88 16.62 -16.12
CA ASP A 175 10.77 17.15 -17.16
C ASP A 175 12.23 17.12 -16.70
N THR A 176 12.52 17.44 -15.45
CA THR A 176 13.87 17.28 -14.88
C THR A 176 14.34 15.82 -14.90
N MET A 177 13.44 14.87 -14.60
CA MET A 177 13.76 13.43 -14.71
C MET A 177 14.08 13.03 -16.16
N LYS A 178 13.37 13.62 -17.16
CA LYS A 178 13.66 13.39 -18.59
C LYS A 178 15.03 13.96 -18.98
N GLU A 179 15.35 15.19 -18.54
CA GLU A 179 16.65 15.81 -18.80
C GLU A 179 17.80 14.98 -18.22
N LYS A 180 17.58 14.33 -17.08
CA LYS A 180 18.54 13.41 -16.47
C LYS A 180 18.53 12.01 -17.07
N GLY A 181 17.59 11.70 -17.98
CA GLY A 181 17.49 10.39 -18.63
C GLY A 181 16.90 9.27 -17.78
N ILE A 182 16.34 9.58 -16.60
CA ILE A 182 15.84 8.59 -15.62
C ILE A 182 14.31 8.45 -15.62
N ARG A 183 13.57 9.20 -16.47
CA ARG A 183 12.09 9.18 -16.44
C ARG A 183 11.49 7.79 -16.64
N ASN A 184 12.10 6.95 -17.45
CA ASN A 184 11.56 5.64 -17.81
C ASN A 184 11.91 4.54 -16.82
N ASP A 185 12.74 4.83 -15.84
CA ASP A 185 13.16 3.87 -14.81
C ASP A 185 12.08 3.71 -13.71
N TYR A 186 11.07 4.60 -13.70
CA TYR A 186 10.06 4.68 -12.65
C TYR A 186 8.64 4.70 -13.22
N ILE A 187 7.71 4.05 -12.51
CA ILE A 187 6.27 4.27 -12.67
C ILE A 187 5.92 5.56 -11.95
N ILE A 188 5.31 6.52 -12.67
CA ILE A 188 4.91 7.80 -12.07
C ILE A 188 3.41 7.85 -11.88
N LEU A 189 2.98 8.05 -10.63
CA LEU A 189 1.61 8.30 -10.25
C LEU A 189 1.45 9.78 -9.87
N VAL A 190 0.41 10.42 -10.38
CA VAL A 190 0.04 11.80 -10.04
C VAL A 190 -1.39 11.83 -9.53
N GLY A 191 -1.64 12.60 -8.48
CA GLY A 191 -2.95 12.68 -7.86
C GLY A 191 -3.21 14.03 -7.19
N GLY A 192 -4.41 14.20 -6.67
CA GLY A 192 -4.89 15.42 -6.02
C GLY A 192 -5.99 16.10 -6.83
N CYS A 193 -5.85 17.38 -7.17
CA CYS A 193 -6.81 18.09 -7.99
C CYS A 193 -6.70 17.66 -9.44
N LEU A 194 -7.65 16.88 -9.92
CA LEU A 194 -7.80 16.61 -11.34
C LEU A 194 -8.67 17.70 -11.94
N LEU A 195 -8.14 18.39 -12.94
CA LEU A 195 -8.97 19.27 -13.77
C LEU A 195 -10.03 18.42 -14.46
N TYR A 196 -11.26 18.91 -14.49
CA TYR A 196 -12.43 18.22 -15.06
C TYR A 196 -12.27 17.80 -16.54
N THR A 197 -11.24 18.28 -17.20
CA THR A 197 -10.89 18.00 -18.59
C THR A 197 -9.82 16.92 -18.75
N SER A 198 -9.28 16.38 -17.65
CA SER A 198 -8.33 15.29 -17.76
C SER A 198 -9.09 13.97 -17.95
N PRO A 199 -8.82 13.19 -19.03
CA PRO A 199 -9.41 11.87 -19.14
C PRO A 199 -8.95 11.05 -17.93
N SER A 200 -9.91 10.42 -17.26
CA SER A 200 -9.60 9.46 -16.19
C SER A 200 -8.61 8.43 -16.73
N PRO A 201 -7.51 8.14 -16.03
CA PRO A 201 -6.63 7.05 -16.43
C PRO A 201 -7.47 5.76 -16.43
N ARG A 202 -7.52 5.10 -17.57
CA ARG A 202 -8.12 3.77 -17.72
C ARG A 202 -7.06 2.71 -17.44
#